data_406afb35923f3a957c3fac0313c32c8a
#
_entry.id   406afb35923f3a957c3fac0313c32c8a
#
_cell.length_a   1.000
_cell.length_b   1.000
_cell.length_c   1.000
_cell.angle_alpha   90.00
_cell.angle_beta   90.00
_cell.angle_gamma   90.00
#
_symmetry.space_group_name_H-M   'P 1'
#
loop_
_entity.id
_entity.type
_entity.pdbx_description
1 polymer ?
#
loop_
_entity_poly.entity_id
_entity_poly.type
_entity_poly.pdbx_seq_one_letter_code
_entity_poly.pdbx_strand_id
1 'polypeptide(L)'
;MTSGSRPSRFARSCIHLCAALLLAAPSPAEPRDDDVAAEARRAQATAARIEMERPVAPTGPVTRFIQALGARLGAAAGESAFPWRFLVLRDRSANAFSIGGGRIYVNEGTPFVCRNEAEVAAIIAHEMGHELAGHFRSPAGSFPLGEWQKSGTKDEVVGSVHQHVDPQKEREADLLSIDILRRAGYDPHAAVSVAELIAGESAAHGGHLGDGERVERLRALVAGLPHEGQLDGEAFRRLREEVPPGEE
;
A
#
# COMPACT_ATOMS: atom_id res chain seq x y z
N MET A 1 -9.61 72.36 -41.70
CA MET A 1 -10.67 72.47 -40.73
C MET A 1 -10.89 71.04 -40.22
N THR A 2 -10.15 70.55 -39.29
CA THR A 2 -10.26 70.60 -37.80
C THR A 2 -11.49 69.91 -37.29
N SER A 3 -11.33 68.82 -36.66
CA SER A 3 -11.79 68.65 -35.30
C SER A 3 -11.43 67.24 -34.83
N GLY A 4 -10.56 67.15 -33.88
CA GLY A 4 -10.23 65.97 -33.18
C GLY A 4 -11.23 65.71 -32.08
N SER A 5 -11.46 64.50 -31.80
CA SER A 5 -12.05 64.09 -30.56
C SER A 5 -11.33 62.84 -30.03
N ARG A 6 -10.70 62.99 -28.89
CA ARG A 6 -10.05 61.92 -28.10
C ARG A 6 -11.11 61.00 -27.52
N PRO A 7 -10.94 59.70 -27.51
CA PRO A 7 -11.74 58.85 -26.63
C PRO A 7 -11.13 58.80 -25.20
N SER A 8 -12.06 58.85 -24.26
CA SER A 8 -11.85 58.85 -22.83
C SER A 8 -11.28 57.54 -22.28
N ARG A 9 -10.37 57.70 -21.36
CA ARG A 9 -9.90 56.66 -20.44
C ARG A 9 -11.04 56.30 -19.48
N PHE A 10 -11.01 55.10 -19.03
CA PHE A 10 -11.49 54.44 -17.80
C PHE A 10 -12.33 53.21 -18.14
N ALA A 11 -11.63 52.10 -18.33
CA ALA A 11 -12.14 50.80 -17.93
C ALA A 11 -11.21 50.25 -16.86
N ARG A 12 -11.62 50.47 -15.60
CA ARG A 12 -10.95 49.88 -14.41
C ARG A 12 -11.29 48.39 -14.38
N SER A 13 -10.30 47.56 -14.66
CA SER A 13 -10.35 46.12 -14.43
C SER A 13 -10.40 45.85 -12.94
N CYS A 14 -11.54 45.45 -12.44
CA CYS A 14 -11.68 44.87 -11.11
C CYS A 14 -11.14 43.44 -11.17
N ILE A 15 -9.89 43.28 -10.82
CA ILE A 15 -9.31 41.95 -10.52
C ILE A 15 -9.90 41.56 -9.17
N HIS A 16 -10.87 40.65 -9.20
CA HIS A 16 -11.35 39.99 -7.99
C HIS A 16 -10.27 39.01 -7.51
N LEU A 17 -9.57 39.45 -6.47
CA LEU A 17 -8.64 38.60 -5.71
C LEU A 17 -9.47 37.62 -4.91
N CYS A 18 -9.80 36.46 -5.46
CA CYS A 18 -10.30 35.32 -4.71
C CYS A 18 -9.14 34.77 -3.88
N ALA A 19 -8.99 35.31 -2.66
CA ALA A 19 -8.18 34.66 -1.64
C ALA A 19 -8.87 33.35 -1.28
N ALA A 20 -8.43 32.25 -1.90
CA ALA A 20 -8.74 30.91 -1.44
C ALA A 20 -8.12 30.74 -0.05
N LEU A 21 -8.96 30.83 0.97
CA LEU A 21 -8.62 30.46 2.34
C LEU A 21 -8.44 28.92 2.33
N LEU A 22 -7.25 28.47 2.03
CA LEU A 22 -6.84 27.10 2.30
C LEU A 22 -6.88 26.94 3.82
N LEU A 23 -7.98 26.39 4.31
CA LEU A 23 -8.04 25.79 5.64
C LEU A 23 -7.01 24.66 5.64
N ALA A 24 -5.80 24.96 6.10
CA ALA A 24 -4.81 23.95 6.37
C ALA A 24 -5.43 22.97 7.38
N ALA A 25 -5.71 21.76 6.92
CA ALA A 25 -6.00 20.67 7.84
C ALA A 25 -4.85 20.61 8.86
N PRO A 26 -5.13 20.43 10.15
CA PRO A 26 -4.07 20.30 11.12
C PRO A 26 -3.13 19.20 10.68
N SER A 27 -1.86 19.53 10.52
CA SER A 27 -0.80 18.54 10.26
C SER A 27 -0.93 17.47 11.34
N PRO A 28 -0.91 16.18 10.98
CA PRO A 28 -0.92 15.14 12.00
C PRO A 28 0.22 15.43 12.98
N ALA A 29 -0.11 15.43 14.27
CA ALA A 29 0.87 15.69 15.31
C ALA A 29 2.03 14.69 15.16
N GLU A 30 3.26 15.19 15.23
CA GLU A 30 4.44 14.32 15.21
C GLU A 30 4.30 13.23 16.28
N PRO A 31 4.63 11.96 15.96
CA PRO A 31 4.50 10.88 16.92
C PRO A 31 5.41 11.16 18.12
N ARG A 32 4.87 10.96 19.32
CA ARG A 32 5.68 11.06 20.52
C ARG A 32 6.64 9.87 20.61
N ASP A 33 7.85 10.06 21.09
CA ASP A 33 8.88 9.01 21.23
C ASP A 33 8.37 7.80 22.02
N ASP A 34 7.54 8.02 23.03
CA ASP A 34 6.92 6.96 23.84
C ASP A 34 5.96 6.08 22.99
N ASP A 35 5.23 6.65 22.07
CA ASP A 35 4.30 5.93 21.18
C ASP A 35 5.08 5.07 20.19
N VAL A 36 6.16 5.59 19.64
CA VAL A 36 7.07 4.88 18.72
C VAL A 36 7.75 3.71 19.45
N ALA A 37 8.26 3.94 20.68
CA ALA A 37 8.87 2.88 21.47
C ALA A 37 7.87 1.79 21.89
N ALA A 38 6.63 2.17 22.18
CA ALA A 38 5.57 1.22 22.52
C ALA A 38 5.16 0.38 21.29
N GLU A 39 5.06 0.99 20.12
CA GLU A 39 4.82 0.30 18.85
C GLU A 39 5.94 -0.71 18.56
N ALA A 40 7.21 -0.30 18.67
CA ALA A 40 8.36 -1.18 18.47
C ALA A 40 8.32 -2.43 19.36
N ARG A 41 7.97 -2.26 20.65
CA ARG A 41 7.84 -3.39 21.59
C ARG A 41 6.70 -4.33 21.20
N ARG A 42 5.53 -3.81 20.83
CA ARG A 42 4.40 -4.63 20.37
C ARG A 42 4.75 -5.38 19.11
N ALA A 43 5.31 -4.70 18.12
CA ALA A 43 5.74 -5.30 16.87
C ALA A 43 6.76 -6.42 17.08
N GLN A 44 7.72 -6.23 18.00
CA GLN A 44 8.71 -7.27 18.34
C GLN A 44 8.07 -8.52 18.97
N ALA A 45 7.12 -8.34 19.87
CA ALA A 45 6.40 -9.46 20.50
C ALA A 45 5.53 -10.20 19.47
N THR A 46 4.85 -9.46 18.59
CA THR A 46 4.05 -10.00 17.51
C THR A 46 4.90 -10.79 16.51
N ALA A 47 6.04 -10.21 16.08
CA ALA A 47 6.99 -10.87 15.19
C ALA A 47 7.46 -12.22 15.73
N ALA A 48 7.90 -12.25 17.01
CA ALA A 48 8.37 -13.47 17.64
C ALA A 48 7.31 -14.59 17.62
N ARG A 49 6.04 -14.23 17.79
CA ARG A 49 4.93 -15.20 17.75
C ARG A 49 4.64 -15.69 16.34
N ILE A 50 4.56 -14.76 15.37
CA ILE A 50 4.34 -15.11 13.97
C ILE A 50 5.44 -16.06 13.47
N GLU A 51 6.70 -15.75 13.72
CA GLU A 51 7.85 -16.49 13.24
C GLU A 51 7.99 -17.87 13.91
N MET A 52 7.42 -18.05 15.13
CA MET A 52 7.28 -19.36 15.75
C MET A 52 6.22 -20.25 15.08
N GLU A 53 5.11 -19.65 14.66
CA GLU A 53 3.97 -20.38 14.09
C GLU A 53 4.12 -20.58 12.58
N ARG A 54 4.75 -19.63 11.88
CA ARG A 54 4.99 -19.63 10.45
C ARG A 54 6.47 -19.36 10.15
N PRO A 55 7.22 -20.36 9.70
CA PRO A 55 8.65 -20.18 9.44
C PRO A 55 8.90 -19.12 8.36
N VAL A 56 9.85 -18.24 8.65
CA VAL A 56 10.40 -17.34 7.64
C VAL A 56 11.14 -18.18 6.59
N ALA A 57 10.90 -17.87 5.33
CA ALA A 57 11.54 -18.55 4.22
C ALA A 57 13.05 -18.24 4.21
N PRO A 58 13.91 -19.25 3.93
CA PRO A 58 15.33 -19.02 3.74
C PRO A 58 15.57 -18.13 2.52
N THR A 59 16.83 -17.73 2.34
CA THR A 59 17.22 -17.00 1.14
C THR A 59 17.01 -17.87 -0.10
N GLY A 60 16.07 -17.48 -0.95
CA GLY A 60 15.66 -18.16 -2.17
C GLY A 60 15.22 -17.14 -3.23
N PRO A 61 14.74 -17.58 -4.40
CA PRO A 61 14.30 -16.67 -5.47
C PRO A 61 13.22 -15.67 -5.00
N VAL A 62 12.16 -16.16 -4.35
CA VAL A 62 11.07 -15.31 -3.82
C VAL A 62 11.60 -14.32 -2.79
N THR A 63 12.41 -14.80 -1.82
CA THR A 63 12.96 -13.93 -0.77
C THR A 63 13.83 -12.82 -1.35
N ARG A 64 14.72 -13.16 -2.30
CA ARG A 64 15.56 -12.16 -2.98
C ARG A 64 14.72 -11.13 -3.74
N PHE A 65 13.70 -11.59 -4.46
CA PHE A 65 12.78 -10.74 -5.21
C PHE A 65 12.05 -9.77 -4.28
N ILE A 66 11.39 -10.27 -3.24
CA ILE A 66 10.62 -9.44 -2.28
C ILE A 66 11.53 -8.45 -1.55
N GLN A 67 12.72 -8.84 -1.15
CA GLN A 67 13.66 -7.92 -0.48
C GLN A 67 14.16 -6.83 -1.42
N ALA A 68 14.48 -7.15 -2.67
CA ALA A 68 14.89 -6.14 -3.66
C ALA A 68 13.76 -5.17 -4.00
N LEU A 69 12.55 -5.69 -4.21
CA LEU A 69 11.36 -4.89 -4.44
C LEU A 69 11.04 -4.00 -3.24
N GLY A 70 11.04 -4.56 -2.04
CA GLY A 70 10.81 -3.84 -0.80
C GLY A 70 11.86 -2.73 -0.57
N ALA A 71 13.14 -2.99 -0.84
CA ALA A 71 14.18 -1.98 -0.75
C ALA A 71 13.94 -0.80 -1.71
N ARG A 72 13.50 -1.07 -2.96
CA ARG A 72 13.12 -0.04 -3.93
C ARG A 72 11.93 0.80 -3.45
N LEU A 73 10.87 0.14 -2.95
CA LEU A 73 9.70 0.81 -2.40
C LEU A 73 10.05 1.62 -1.14
N GLY A 74 10.89 1.06 -0.26
CA GLY A 74 11.36 1.74 0.95
C GLY A 74 12.15 3.02 0.66
N ALA A 75 13.00 2.99 -0.37
CA ALA A 75 13.71 4.19 -0.83
C ALA A 75 12.76 5.26 -1.38
N ALA A 76 11.67 4.84 -2.04
CA ALA A 76 10.66 5.72 -2.60
C ALA A 76 9.69 6.28 -1.55
N ALA A 77 9.43 5.53 -0.49
CA ALA A 77 8.52 5.92 0.58
C ALA A 77 9.03 7.11 1.41
N GLY A 78 10.35 7.36 1.41
CA GLY A 78 10.97 8.42 2.19
C GLY A 78 11.21 8.02 3.65
N GLU A 79 11.18 9.00 4.55
CA GLU A 79 11.43 8.76 5.97
C GLU A 79 10.32 7.95 6.62
N SER A 80 10.72 6.98 7.44
CA SER A 80 9.83 6.16 8.27
C SER A 80 10.35 6.19 9.71
N ALA A 81 9.43 6.07 10.67
CA ALA A 81 9.78 5.96 12.08
C ALA A 81 10.62 4.70 12.39
N PHE A 82 10.58 3.71 11.51
CA PHE A 82 11.30 2.44 11.65
C PHE A 82 12.01 2.05 10.37
N PRO A 83 13.13 1.30 10.46
CA PRO A 83 13.77 0.71 9.29
C PRO A 83 12.85 -0.36 8.68
N TRP A 84 12.68 -0.31 7.36
CA TRP A 84 11.90 -1.28 6.62
C TRP A 84 12.50 -2.69 6.69
N ARG A 85 11.65 -3.68 6.94
CA ARG A 85 11.98 -5.11 6.96
C ARG A 85 10.94 -5.88 6.19
N PHE A 86 11.35 -6.52 5.11
CA PHE A 86 10.51 -7.35 4.26
C PHE A 86 10.88 -8.81 4.49
N LEU A 87 9.93 -9.57 5.03
CA LEU A 87 10.10 -10.97 5.40
C LEU A 87 9.15 -11.83 4.58
N VAL A 88 9.63 -12.96 4.11
CA VAL A 88 8.81 -13.92 3.37
C VAL A 88 8.46 -15.06 4.29
N LEU A 89 7.17 -15.41 4.37
CA LEU A 89 6.70 -16.57 5.11
C LEU A 89 6.58 -17.77 4.19
N ARG A 90 6.93 -18.96 4.70
CA ARG A 90 6.71 -20.24 4.02
C ARG A 90 5.23 -20.59 4.00
N ASP A 91 4.50 -19.91 3.13
CA ASP A 91 3.08 -20.12 2.93
C ASP A 91 2.76 -19.92 1.44
N ARG A 92 2.15 -20.91 0.83
CA ARG A 92 1.80 -20.89 -0.60
C ARG A 92 0.54 -20.09 -0.90
N SER A 93 -0.24 -19.74 0.10
CA SER A 93 -1.36 -18.80 -0.08
C SER A 93 -0.84 -17.41 -0.44
N ALA A 94 -1.65 -16.63 -1.13
CA ALA A 94 -1.31 -15.25 -1.43
C ALA A 94 -1.77 -14.36 -0.27
N ASN A 95 -0.83 -13.74 0.44
CA ASN A 95 -1.11 -12.77 1.48
C ASN A 95 0.09 -11.87 1.74
N ALA A 96 -0.17 -10.65 2.20
CA ALA A 96 0.82 -9.76 2.78
C ALA A 96 0.17 -8.96 3.91
N PHE A 97 0.95 -8.59 4.91
CA PHE A 97 0.47 -7.81 6.04
C PHE A 97 1.60 -7.10 6.77
N SER A 98 1.28 -5.99 7.41
CA SER A 98 2.16 -5.26 8.31
C SER A 98 1.73 -5.45 9.76
N ILE A 99 2.67 -5.27 10.69
CA ILE A 99 2.44 -5.48 12.14
C ILE A 99 2.90 -4.32 13.00
N GLY A 100 3.32 -3.22 12.38
CA GLY A 100 4.01 -2.13 13.03
C GLY A 100 5.53 -2.33 13.06
N GLY A 101 6.24 -1.26 13.43
CA GLY A 101 7.70 -1.30 13.56
C GLY A 101 8.44 -1.52 12.25
N GLY A 102 7.85 -1.13 11.12
CA GLY A 102 8.41 -1.24 9.78
C GLY A 102 8.48 -2.67 9.24
N ARG A 103 7.74 -3.62 9.82
CA ARG A 103 7.78 -5.05 9.43
C ARG A 103 6.64 -5.40 8.50
N ILE A 104 6.98 -5.84 7.31
CA ILE A 104 6.06 -6.31 6.27
C ILE A 104 6.34 -7.78 6.00
N TYR A 105 5.34 -8.60 6.19
CA TYR A 105 5.36 -10.03 5.86
C TYR A 105 4.65 -10.26 4.53
N VAL A 106 5.25 -11.11 3.69
CA VAL A 106 4.69 -11.52 2.40
C VAL A 106 4.75 -13.03 2.30
N ASN A 107 3.67 -13.69 1.99
CA ASN A 107 3.66 -15.12 1.77
C ASN A 107 4.37 -15.48 0.46
N GLU A 108 5.03 -16.64 0.41
CA GLU A 108 5.72 -17.14 -0.79
C GLU A 108 4.82 -17.21 -2.02
N GLY A 109 3.53 -17.48 -1.84
CA GLY A 109 2.57 -17.59 -2.93
C GLY A 109 2.19 -16.24 -3.57
N THR A 110 2.35 -15.12 -2.87
CA THR A 110 1.87 -13.81 -3.31
C THR A 110 2.36 -13.38 -4.70
N PRO A 111 3.64 -13.51 -5.07
CA PRO A 111 4.09 -13.13 -6.41
C PRO A 111 3.49 -13.94 -7.55
N PHE A 112 2.96 -15.13 -7.25
CA PHE A 112 2.48 -16.05 -8.29
C PHE A 112 1.00 -15.84 -8.65
N VAL A 113 0.22 -15.17 -7.81
CA VAL A 113 -1.15 -14.74 -8.14
C VAL A 113 -1.17 -13.40 -8.87
N CYS A 114 -0.11 -12.60 -8.73
CA CYS A 114 0.03 -11.32 -9.41
C CYS A 114 0.39 -11.51 -10.88
N ARG A 115 -0.18 -10.67 -11.75
CA ARG A 115 0.07 -10.70 -13.20
C ARG A 115 1.43 -10.13 -13.57
N ASN A 116 1.92 -9.18 -12.77
CA ASN A 116 3.16 -8.43 -13.02
C ASN A 116 3.79 -7.94 -11.71
N GLU A 117 5.03 -7.43 -11.79
CA GLU A 117 5.77 -6.89 -10.64
C GLU A 117 5.07 -5.71 -9.98
N ALA A 118 4.42 -4.84 -10.76
CA ALA A 118 3.73 -3.65 -10.24
C ALA A 118 2.57 -4.03 -9.31
N GLU A 119 1.88 -5.15 -9.55
CA GLU A 119 0.86 -5.66 -8.65
C GLU A 119 1.43 -6.14 -7.32
N VAL A 120 2.57 -6.84 -7.33
CA VAL A 120 3.28 -7.19 -6.09
C VAL A 120 3.74 -5.94 -5.36
N ALA A 121 4.26 -4.96 -6.11
CA ALA A 121 4.64 -3.66 -5.56
C ALA A 121 3.46 -2.93 -4.91
N ALA A 122 2.28 -2.98 -5.53
CA ALA A 122 1.06 -2.34 -5.01
C ALA A 122 0.59 -2.98 -3.69
N ILE A 123 0.65 -4.30 -3.58
CA ILE A 123 0.35 -5.01 -2.33
C ILE A 123 1.30 -4.54 -1.21
N ILE A 124 2.61 -4.57 -1.46
CA ILE A 124 3.62 -4.17 -0.46
C ILE A 124 3.49 -2.68 -0.13
N ALA A 125 3.28 -1.82 -1.12
CA ALA A 125 3.12 -0.38 -0.91
C ALA A 125 1.89 -0.05 -0.07
N HIS A 126 0.80 -0.81 -0.19
CA HIS A 126 -0.39 -0.66 0.65
C HIS A 126 -0.07 -0.96 2.12
N GLU A 127 0.62 -2.05 2.41
CA GLU A 127 1.07 -2.38 3.76
C GLU A 127 2.04 -1.33 4.33
N MET A 128 2.93 -0.80 3.50
CA MET A 128 3.78 0.33 3.86
C MET A 128 2.97 1.59 4.16
N GLY A 129 1.86 1.80 3.45
CA GLY A 129 0.91 2.88 3.69
C GLY A 129 0.34 2.85 5.11
N HIS A 130 -0.03 1.66 5.61
CA HIS A 130 -0.49 1.49 6.99
C HIS A 130 0.59 1.87 8.03
N GLU A 131 1.84 1.51 7.77
CA GLU A 131 2.98 1.88 8.63
C GLU A 131 3.20 3.39 8.65
N LEU A 132 3.25 4.03 7.47
CA LEU A 132 3.47 5.47 7.34
C LEU A 132 2.35 6.31 7.94
N ALA A 133 1.10 5.86 7.79
CA ALA A 133 -0.06 6.48 8.43
C ALA A 133 -0.08 6.30 9.96
N GLY A 134 0.79 5.43 10.49
CA GLY A 134 0.90 5.18 11.93
C GLY A 134 -0.29 4.39 12.51
N HIS A 135 -0.90 3.53 11.70
CA HIS A 135 -2.08 2.76 12.10
C HIS A 135 -1.82 1.78 13.25
N PHE A 136 -0.55 1.49 13.53
CA PHE A 136 -0.10 0.59 14.60
C PHE A 136 0.35 1.30 15.88
N ARG A 137 0.31 2.65 15.92
CA ARG A 137 0.77 3.43 17.09
C ARG A 137 -0.06 3.17 18.33
N SER A 138 -1.37 2.99 18.18
CA SER A 138 -2.25 2.68 19.31
C SER A 138 -2.38 1.17 19.53
N PRO A 139 -2.65 0.70 20.77
CA PRO A 139 -2.95 -0.71 21.04
C PRO A 139 -4.13 -1.25 20.22
N ALA A 140 -5.14 -0.39 19.91
CA ALA A 140 -6.29 -0.76 19.09
C ALA A 140 -5.93 -0.99 17.61
N GLY A 141 -4.80 -0.46 17.14
CA GLY A 141 -4.26 -0.71 15.81
C GLY A 141 -3.30 -1.90 15.74
N SER A 142 -3.08 -2.58 16.85
CA SER A 142 -2.18 -3.74 16.88
C SER A 142 -2.77 -4.91 16.10
N PHE A 143 -1.90 -5.68 15.49
CA PHE A 143 -2.26 -6.86 14.71
C PHE A 143 -3.09 -7.87 15.53
N PRO A 144 -4.28 -8.32 15.06
CA PRO A 144 -5.17 -9.19 15.82
C PRO A 144 -4.73 -10.66 15.78
N LEU A 145 -3.67 -11.00 16.49
CA LEU A 145 -3.10 -12.36 16.53
C LEU A 145 -4.11 -13.48 16.82
N GLY A 146 -5.17 -13.19 17.59
CA GLY A 146 -6.18 -14.19 17.94
C GLY A 146 -7.11 -14.59 16.80
N GLU A 147 -7.30 -13.74 15.80
CA GLU A 147 -8.14 -14.01 14.64
C GLU A 147 -7.35 -14.63 13.49
N TRP A 148 -6.08 -14.28 13.39
CA TRP A 148 -5.15 -14.81 12.41
C TRP A 148 -4.96 -16.35 12.48
N GLN A 149 -5.10 -16.93 13.66
CA GLN A 149 -5.04 -18.39 13.86
C GLN A 149 -6.26 -19.15 13.32
N LYS A 150 -7.37 -18.44 13.04
CA LYS A 150 -8.64 -19.04 12.58
C LYS A 150 -8.76 -19.18 11.06
N SER A 151 -7.99 -18.40 10.31
CA SER A 151 -8.02 -18.43 8.83
C SER A 151 -7.11 -19.52 8.26
N GLY A 152 -7.28 -20.76 8.71
CA GLY A 152 -6.42 -21.89 8.35
C GLY A 152 -6.88 -22.71 7.15
N THR A 153 -7.69 -22.18 6.25
CA THR A 153 -8.08 -22.87 5.02
C THR A 153 -7.11 -22.54 3.89
N LYS A 154 -6.67 -23.58 3.17
CA LYS A 154 -5.66 -23.53 2.11
C LYS A 154 -6.02 -22.63 0.90
N ASP A 155 -7.23 -22.11 0.85
CA ASP A 155 -7.83 -21.47 -0.31
C ASP A 155 -8.18 -19.98 -0.08
N GLU A 156 -7.86 -19.38 1.08
CA GLU A 156 -8.10 -17.94 1.32
C GLU A 156 -6.96 -17.10 0.77
N VAL A 157 -7.21 -16.56 -0.41
CA VAL A 157 -6.37 -15.58 -1.09
C VAL A 157 -6.48 -14.21 -0.42
N VAL A 158 -5.35 -13.52 -0.33
CA VAL A 158 -5.14 -12.09 -0.02
C VAL A 158 -6.34 -11.38 0.61
N GLY A 159 -6.36 -11.23 1.92
CA GLY A 159 -7.37 -10.36 2.57
C GLY A 159 -7.87 -10.78 3.94
N SER A 160 -7.59 -11.99 4.42
CA SER A 160 -8.18 -12.50 5.66
C SER A 160 -7.68 -11.87 6.96
N VAL A 161 -6.65 -11.04 6.91
CA VAL A 161 -6.10 -10.36 8.10
C VAL A 161 -6.84 -9.05 8.42
N HIS A 162 -7.64 -8.54 7.49
CA HIS A 162 -8.32 -7.25 7.63
C HIS A 162 -9.77 -7.36 8.14
N GLN A 163 -10.10 -8.30 9.01
CA GLN A 163 -11.47 -8.48 9.49
C GLN A 163 -12.05 -7.33 10.34
N HIS A 164 -11.22 -6.34 10.71
CA HIS A 164 -11.68 -5.08 11.32
C HIS A 164 -11.13 -3.89 10.54
N VAL A 165 -11.53 -3.83 9.27
CA VAL A 165 -11.09 -2.76 8.37
C VAL A 165 -11.79 -1.46 8.76
N ASP A 166 -11.00 -0.53 9.30
CA ASP A 166 -11.43 0.87 9.40
C ASP A 166 -11.36 1.48 8.00
N PRO A 167 -12.51 1.82 7.36
CA PRO A 167 -12.52 2.35 6.00
C PRO A 167 -11.69 3.63 5.82
N GLN A 168 -11.45 4.38 6.89
CA GLN A 168 -10.61 5.56 6.84
C GLN A 168 -9.14 5.17 6.74
N LYS A 169 -8.70 4.20 7.53
CA LYS A 169 -7.32 3.69 7.50
C LYS A 169 -6.97 3.09 6.13
N GLU A 170 -7.93 2.36 5.54
CA GLU A 170 -7.75 1.83 4.19
C GLU A 170 -7.58 2.94 3.15
N ARG A 171 -8.38 4.00 3.24
CA ARG A 171 -8.24 5.16 2.34
C ARG A 171 -6.89 5.86 2.49
N GLU A 172 -6.39 5.99 3.71
CA GLU A 172 -5.09 6.59 3.98
C GLU A 172 -3.95 5.72 3.43
N ALA A 173 -4.02 4.40 3.64
CA ALA A 173 -3.06 3.45 3.08
C ALA A 173 -3.09 3.42 1.54
N ASP A 174 -4.28 3.42 0.93
CA ASP A 174 -4.45 3.48 -0.52
C ASP A 174 -3.79 4.74 -1.13
N LEU A 175 -4.01 5.91 -0.53
CA LEU A 175 -3.39 7.17 -0.99
C LEU A 175 -1.86 7.12 -0.92
N LEU A 176 -1.33 6.65 0.20
CA LEU A 176 0.11 6.51 0.39
C LEU A 176 0.72 5.47 -0.55
N SER A 177 0.03 4.37 -0.80
CA SER A 177 0.49 3.33 -1.73
C SER A 177 0.65 3.85 -3.15
N ILE A 178 -0.31 4.64 -3.64
CA ILE A 178 -0.26 5.28 -4.97
C ILE A 178 0.96 6.22 -5.08
N ASP A 179 1.23 7.01 -4.04
CA ASP A 179 2.38 7.91 -4.03
C ASP A 179 3.71 7.14 -4.01
N ILE A 180 3.82 6.08 -3.20
CA ILE A 180 4.98 5.19 -3.16
C ILE A 180 5.22 4.54 -4.54
N LEU A 181 4.18 3.98 -5.17
CA LEU A 181 4.29 3.38 -6.51
C LEU A 181 4.84 4.36 -7.53
N ARG A 182 4.28 5.57 -7.58
CA ARG A 182 4.73 6.61 -8.51
C ARG A 182 6.19 6.98 -8.28
N ARG A 183 6.60 7.22 -7.04
CA ARG A 183 7.99 7.56 -6.70
C ARG A 183 8.95 6.41 -6.97
N ALA A 184 8.50 5.17 -6.81
CA ALA A 184 9.27 3.99 -7.15
C ALA A 184 9.32 3.71 -8.66
N GLY A 185 8.58 4.48 -9.48
CA GLY A 185 8.55 4.35 -10.94
C GLY A 185 7.68 3.20 -11.43
N TYR A 186 6.70 2.75 -10.64
CA TYR A 186 5.66 1.80 -11.06
C TYR A 186 4.41 2.53 -11.54
N ASP A 187 3.64 1.86 -12.42
CA ASP A 187 2.32 2.35 -12.82
C ASP A 187 1.37 2.34 -11.60
N PRO A 188 0.83 3.49 -11.17
CA PRO A 188 -0.06 3.57 -10.01
C PRO A 188 -1.40 2.85 -10.21
N HIS A 189 -1.79 2.56 -11.47
CA HIS A 189 -3.00 1.78 -11.77
C HIS A 189 -2.89 0.32 -11.31
N ALA A 190 -1.69 -0.16 -10.96
CA ALA A 190 -1.51 -1.45 -10.33
C ALA A 190 -2.28 -1.59 -9.01
N ALA A 191 -2.50 -0.48 -8.28
CA ALA A 191 -3.33 -0.50 -7.06
C ALA A 191 -4.80 -0.86 -7.37
N VAL A 192 -5.35 -0.35 -8.48
CA VAL A 192 -6.70 -0.73 -8.95
C VAL A 192 -6.72 -2.20 -9.35
N SER A 193 -5.73 -2.61 -10.12
CA SER A 193 -5.57 -3.98 -10.62
C SER A 193 -5.56 -5.01 -9.49
N VAL A 194 -4.86 -4.73 -8.39
CA VAL A 194 -4.85 -5.57 -7.19
C VAL A 194 -6.20 -5.56 -6.47
N ALA A 195 -6.83 -4.40 -6.32
CA ALA A 195 -8.14 -4.32 -5.68
C ALA A 195 -9.22 -5.11 -6.46
N GLU A 196 -9.16 -5.10 -7.80
CA GLU A 196 -10.02 -5.92 -8.66
C GLU A 196 -9.75 -7.42 -8.50
N LEU A 197 -8.48 -7.80 -8.39
CA LEU A 197 -8.07 -9.19 -8.13
C LEU A 197 -8.67 -9.69 -6.80
N ILE A 198 -8.51 -8.91 -5.74
CA ILE A 198 -9.04 -9.25 -4.40
C ILE A 198 -10.56 -9.29 -4.41
N ALA A 199 -11.23 -8.30 -5.03
CA ALA A 199 -12.69 -8.27 -5.14
C ALA A 199 -13.25 -9.46 -5.93
N GLY A 200 -12.56 -9.89 -6.98
CA GLY A 200 -12.93 -11.07 -7.76
C GLY A 200 -12.86 -12.36 -6.95
N GLU A 201 -11.80 -12.54 -6.19
CA GLU A 201 -11.62 -13.69 -5.29
C GLU A 201 -12.64 -13.67 -4.15
N SER A 202 -12.86 -12.52 -3.51
CA SER A 202 -13.87 -12.33 -2.47
C SER A 202 -15.26 -12.69 -2.98
N ALA A 203 -15.63 -12.26 -4.18
CA ALA A 203 -16.93 -12.58 -4.78
C ALA A 203 -17.13 -14.08 -5.02
N ALA A 204 -16.07 -14.80 -5.41
CA ALA A 204 -16.08 -16.24 -5.61
C ALA A 204 -16.29 -17.03 -4.29
N HIS A 205 -15.90 -16.45 -3.15
CA HIS A 205 -15.95 -17.09 -1.83
C HIS A 205 -16.97 -16.47 -0.85
N GLY A 206 -17.93 -15.68 -1.36
CA GLY A 206 -18.95 -15.03 -0.53
C GLY A 206 -18.52 -13.73 0.13
N GLY A 207 -17.61 -13.01 -0.50
CA GLY A 207 -16.91 -11.84 0.00
C GLY A 207 -17.74 -10.63 0.40
N HIS A 208 -17.08 -9.67 1.02
CA HIS A 208 -17.69 -8.51 1.68
C HIS A 208 -18.14 -7.42 0.68
N LEU A 209 -19.28 -6.78 1.01
CA LEU A 209 -19.90 -5.70 0.21
C LEU A 209 -19.03 -4.43 0.03
N GLY A 210 -17.87 -4.34 0.68
CA GLY A 210 -16.99 -3.16 0.61
C GLY A 210 -15.96 -3.16 -0.52
N ASP A 211 -15.71 -4.30 -1.15
CA ASP A 211 -14.61 -4.44 -2.12
C ASP A 211 -14.86 -3.65 -3.40
N GLY A 212 -16.11 -3.58 -3.89
CA GLY A 212 -16.49 -2.78 -5.04
C GLY A 212 -16.32 -1.28 -4.82
N GLU A 213 -16.65 -0.76 -3.65
CA GLU A 213 -16.44 0.65 -3.31
C GLU A 213 -14.96 1.03 -3.29
N ARG A 214 -14.12 0.13 -2.80
CA ARG A 214 -12.66 0.35 -2.81
C ARG A 214 -12.13 0.43 -4.22
N VAL A 215 -12.54 -0.46 -5.11
CA VAL A 215 -12.14 -0.44 -6.53
C VAL A 215 -12.54 0.87 -7.19
N GLU A 216 -13.80 1.32 -7.04
CA GLU A 216 -14.26 2.58 -7.63
C GLU A 216 -13.52 3.79 -7.07
N ARG A 217 -13.24 3.80 -5.77
CA ARG A 217 -12.45 4.86 -5.13
C ARG A 217 -11.03 4.91 -5.69
N LEU A 218 -10.36 3.77 -5.81
CA LEU A 218 -9.01 3.70 -6.38
C LEU A 218 -9.00 4.15 -7.84
N ARG A 219 -9.98 3.74 -8.65
CA ARG A 219 -10.14 4.21 -10.02
C ARG A 219 -10.26 5.73 -10.08
N ALA A 220 -11.06 6.33 -9.19
CA ALA A 220 -11.19 7.79 -9.13
C ALA A 220 -9.88 8.49 -8.73
N LEU A 221 -9.10 7.90 -7.81
CA LEU A 221 -7.81 8.43 -7.37
C LEU A 221 -6.75 8.44 -8.48
N VAL A 222 -6.73 7.42 -9.33
CA VAL A 222 -5.74 7.31 -10.41
C VAL A 222 -6.22 7.86 -11.75
N ALA A 223 -7.51 8.23 -11.91
CA ALA A 223 -8.11 8.64 -13.18
C ALA A 223 -7.40 9.80 -13.89
N GLY A 224 -6.75 10.68 -13.13
CA GLY A 224 -5.96 11.81 -13.66
C GLY A 224 -4.47 11.52 -13.81
N LEU A 225 -4.02 10.32 -13.46
CA LEU A 225 -2.63 9.93 -13.54
C LEU A 225 -2.35 9.23 -14.89
N PRO A 226 -1.18 9.46 -15.49
CA PRO A 226 -0.81 8.75 -16.70
C PRO A 226 -0.61 7.27 -16.40
N HIS A 227 -0.92 6.42 -17.38
CA HIS A 227 -0.50 5.01 -17.40
C HIS A 227 0.98 4.93 -17.75
N GLU A 228 1.82 5.40 -16.87
CA GLU A 228 3.27 5.45 -17.03
C GLU A 228 3.92 4.75 -15.86
N GLY A 229 4.98 4.03 -16.14
CA GLY A 229 5.75 3.31 -15.14
C GLY A 229 5.98 1.87 -15.52
N GLN A 230 6.83 1.24 -14.74
CA GLN A 230 7.20 -0.15 -14.92
C GLN A 230 6.04 -1.05 -14.50
N LEU A 231 5.65 -1.99 -15.36
CA LEU A 231 4.76 -3.10 -15.00
C LEU A 231 5.57 -4.32 -14.59
N ASP A 232 6.61 -4.69 -15.39
CA ASP A 232 7.46 -5.84 -15.15
C ASP A 232 8.94 -5.48 -15.11
N GLY A 233 9.63 -5.97 -14.08
CA GLY A 233 11.08 -5.90 -13.95
C GLY A 233 11.77 -7.19 -14.38
N GLU A 234 13.08 -7.11 -14.59
CA GLU A 234 13.92 -8.28 -14.85
C GLU A 234 13.87 -9.28 -13.68
N ALA A 235 13.80 -8.77 -12.44
CA ALA A 235 13.74 -9.60 -11.24
C ALA A 235 12.47 -10.45 -11.17
N PHE A 236 11.32 -9.89 -11.57
CA PHE A 236 10.07 -10.63 -11.61
C PHE A 236 10.06 -11.69 -12.72
N ARG A 237 10.58 -11.35 -13.90
CA ARG A 237 10.73 -12.34 -14.99
C ARG A 237 11.63 -13.49 -14.58
N ARG A 238 12.79 -13.21 -14.00
CA ARG A 238 13.69 -14.25 -13.47
C ARG A 238 13.02 -15.12 -12.42
N LEU A 239 12.26 -14.51 -11.49
CA LEU A 239 11.51 -15.27 -10.49
C LEU A 239 10.56 -16.28 -11.15
N ARG A 240 9.82 -15.86 -12.19
CA ARG A 240 8.89 -16.72 -12.93
C ARG A 240 9.58 -17.85 -13.71
N GLU A 241 10.82 -17.61 -14.15
CA GLU A 241 11.65 -18.62 -14.84
C GLU A 241 12.25 -19.63 -13.85
N GLU A 242 12.74 -19.15 -12.68
CA GLU A 242 13.36 -19.99 -11.65
C GLU A 242 12.33 -20.83 -10.87
N VAL A 243 11.11 -20.31 -10.72
CA VAL A 243 10.03 -20.97 -9.99
C VAL A 243 8.77 -20.93 -10.86
N PRO A 244 8.62 -21.88 -11.80
CA PRO A 244 7.43 -21.93 -12.63
C PRO A 244 6.18 -22.20 -11.79
N PRO A 245 5.04 -21.52 -12.09
CA PRO A 245 3.79 -21.81 -11.42
C PRO A 245 3.35 -23.24 -11.72
N GLY A 246 3.18 -24.08 -10.71
CA GLY A 246 2.58 -25.40 -10.84
C GLY A 246 3.48 -26.62 -10.62
N GLU A 247 4.71 -26.50 -10.13
CA GLU A 247 5.40 -27.65 -9.53
C GLU A 247 4.91 -27.82 -8.08
N GLU A 248 3.81 -28.57 -7.93
CA GLU A 248 3.28 -29.07 -6.68
C GLU A 248 4.09 -30.23 -6.12
#